data_9e4d1ade6d4e86d1af1ab668e0fc644a
#
_entry.id   9e4d1ade6d4e86d1af1ab668e0fc644a
#
_cell.length_a   1.000
_cell.length_b   1.000
_cell.length_c   1.000
_cell.angle_alpha   90.00
_cell.angle_beta   90.00
_cell.angle_gamma   90.00
#
_symmetry.space_group_name_H-M   'P 1'
#
loop_
_entity.id
_entity.type
_entity.pdbx_description
1 polymer ?
#
loop_
_entity_poly.entity_id
_entity_poly.type
_entity_poly.pdbx_seq_one_letter_code
_entity_poly.pdbx_strand_id
1 'polypeptide(L)'
;MSAANEKVGGGTYDVVAITACPTGIAHTFMAAKGLEDQAAKMGVSIKVETQGSGGAKNVLTAADIAGAKGVIIAADKNVELDRFDGKPVYSCAVTRGINDAEELINIALAGNAPIHHVSGGAAVQAAAEGESEGLGRRVYKDLMNGVSHMLPFVVGGGILMALSFLLDQAGLGTSAYGHSTPVAAFFNLAGNQAFNFMLPILAGYIAMSIADRPGLAAGFVGGWIAKQGFTLGYLTTAMDADAQAQLVSA
;
A
#
# COMPACT_ATOMS: atom_id res chain seq x y z
N MET A 1 3.30 -26.02 -19.93
CA MET A 1 4.11 -25.06 -20.68
C MET A 1 3.13 -24.11 -21.34
N SER A 2 2.85 -22.99 -20.68
CA SER A 2 1.93 -21.97 -21.18
C SER A 2 2.78 -20.87 -21.81
N ALA A 3 2.68 -20.73 -23.13
CA ALA A 3 3.27 -19.60 -23.85
C ALA A 3 2.48 -18.35 -23.44
N ALA A 4 2.96 -17.65 -22.45
CA ALA A 4 2.49 -16.32 -22.10
C ALA A 4 2.65 -15.44 -23.32
N ASN A 5 1.60 -14.73 -23.67
CA ASN A 5 1.49 -13.77 -24.76
C ASN A 5 2.41 -12.56 -24.49
N GLU A 6 3.70 -12.76 -24.73
CA GLU A 6 4.73 -11.73 -24.67
C GLU A 6 4.73 -11.00 -26.02
N LYS A 7 3.73 -10.16 -26.25
CA LYS A 7 3.82 -9.13 -27.28
C LYS A 7 4.68 -7.99 -26.76
N VAL A 8 5.98 -8.16 -26.87
CA VAL A 8 6.93 -7.05 -26.80
C VAL A 8 6.73 -6.19 -28.05
N GLY A 9 6.18 -4.98 -27.84
CA GLY A 9 6.07 -3.94 -28.86
C GLY A 9 4.63 -3.50 -29.09
N GLY A 10 4.26 -2.31 -28.59
CA GLY A 10 3.21 -1.41 -29.06
C GLY A 10 1.87 -2.01 -29.55
N GLY A 11 1.32 -2.99 -28.88
CA GLY A 11 0.02 -3.56 -29.20
C GLY A 11 -1.08 -2.90 -28.40
N THR A 12 -2.09 -2.36 -29.06
CA THR A 12 -3.31 -1.88 -28.40
C THR A 12 -4.03 -3.06 -27.77
N TYR A 13 -4.15 -3.04 -26.44
CA TYR A 13 -4.95 -3.98 -25.69
C TYR A 13 -6.42 -3.53 -25.67
N ASP A 14 -7.37 -4.47 -25.73
CA ASP A 14 -8.79 -4.16 -25.61
C ASP A 14 -9.14 -3.66 -24.21
N VAL A 15 -8.51 -4.25 -23.17
CA VAL A 15 -8.71 -3.91 -21.79
C VAL A 15 -7.36 -3.80 -21.08
N VAL A 16 -7.23 -2.87 -20.15
CA VAL A 16 -6.10 -2.81 -19.24
C VAL A 16 -6.58 -2.95 -17.81
N ALA A 17 -5.76 -3.55 -16.96
CA ALA A 17 -6.13 -3.76 -15.56
C ALA A 17 -4.97 -3.48 -14.60
N ILE A 18 -5.31 -3.09 -13.37
CA ILE A 18 -4.38 -3.06 -12.24
C ILE A 18 -4.90 -3.99 -11.16
N THR A 19 -4.01 -4.81 -10.63
CA THR A 19 -4.31 -5.62 -9.45
C THR A 19 -3.39 -5.22 -8.30
N ALA A 20 -3.96 -5.01 -7.10
CA ALA A 20 -3.19 -4.62 -5.93
C ALA A 20 -3.85 -5.12 -4.64
N CYS A 21 -3.03 -5.57 -3.69
CA CYS A 21 -3.51 -5.85 -2.34
C CYS A 21 -2.52 -5.31 -1.30
N PRO A 22 -2.93 -5.13 -0.04
CA PRO A 22 -2.07 -4.57 1.00
C PRO A 22 -0.76 -5.33 1.19
N THR A 23 -0.81 -6.66 1.24
CA THR A 23 0.38 -7.50 1.36
C THR A 23 1.16 -7.63 0.04
N GLY A 24 0.49 -7.40 -1.10
CA GLY A 24 1.10 -7.42 -2.44
C GLY A 24 1.69 -8.77 -2.85
N ILE A 25 1.18 -9.89 -2.31
CA ILE A 25 1.74 -11.23 -2.55
C ILE A 25 0.72 -12.11 -3.29
N ALA A 26 -0.14 -12.85 -2.58
CA ALA A 26 -0.97 -13.88 -3.19
C ALA A 26 -2.13 -13.31 -4.03
N HIS A 27 -3.00 -12.51 -3.43
CA HIS A 27 -4.24 -12.05 -4.07
C HIS A 27 -3.97 -11.19 -5.31
N THR A 28 -2.93 -10.35 -5.28
CA THR A 28 -2.54 -9.54 -6.44
C THR A 28 -2.25 -10.40 -7.66
N PHE A 29 -1.44 -11.45 -7.50
CA PHE A 29 -1.07 -12.33 -8.61
C PHE A 29 -2.20 -13.28 -9.01
N MET A 30 -3.02 -13.74 -8.07
CA MET A 30 -4.20 -14.57 -8.36
C MET A 30 -5.24 -13.80 -9.17
N ALA A 31 -5.51 -12.54 -8.82
CA ALA A 31 -6.42 -11.69 -9.56
C ALA A 31 -5.90 -11.37 -10.98
N ALA A 32 -4.60 -11.06 -11.11
CA ALA A 32 -4.00 -10.84 -12.42
C ALA A 32 -4.13 -12.07 -13.30
N LYS A 33 -3.77 -13.24 -12.77
CA LYS A 33 -3.91 -14.51 -13.50
C LYS A 33 -5.36 -14.83 -13.84
N GLY A 34 -6.29 -14.59 -12.93
CA GLY A 34 -7.73 -14.79 -13.18
C GLY A 34 -8.24 -13.95 -14.35
N LEU A 35 -7.87 -12.67 -14.39
CA LEU A 35 -8.21 -11.77 -15.48
C LEU A 35 -7.55 -12.19 -16.81
N GLU A 36 -6.27 -12.56 -16.79
CA GLU A 36 -5.54 -13.01 -17.99
C GLU A 36 -6.09 -14.32 -18.55
N ASP A 37 -6.32 -15.32 -17.69
CA ASP A 37 -6.86 -16.63 -18.10
C ASP A 37 -8.29 -16.50 -18.66
N GLN A 38 -9.12 -15.63 -18.07
CA GLN A 38 -10.48 -15.41 -18.55
C GLN A 38 -10.51 -14.60 -19.85
N ALA A 39 -9.68 -13.57 -19.97
CA ALA A 39 -9.54 -12.80 -21.21
C ALA A 39 -9.11 -13.70 -22.37
N ALA A 40 -8.16 -14.62 -22.13
CA ALA A 40 -7.73 -15.58 -23.14
C ALA A 40 -8.88 -16.52 -23.60
N LYS A 41 -9.76 -16.96 -22.70
CA LYS A 41 -10.95 -17.76 -23.04
C LYS A 41 -11.95 -16.97 -23.87
N MET A 42 -12.09 -15.67 -23.60
CA MET A 42 -13.00 -14.76 -24.31
C MET A 42 -12.42 -14.23 -25.62
N GLY A 43 -11.14 -14.49 -25.92
CA GLY A 43 -10.44 -13.94 -27.09
C GLY A 43 -10.18 -12.43 -27.00
N VAL A 44 -10.12 -11.89 -25.78
CA VAL A 44 -9.89 -10.46 -25.48
C VAL A 44 -8.43 -10.24 -25.15
N SER A 45 -7.83 -9.20 -25.73
CA SER A 45 -6.46 -8.81 -25.38
C SER A 45 -6.45 -7.95 -24.14
N ILE A 46 -5.78 -8.43 -23.07
CA ILE A 46 -5.67 -7.73 -21.80
C ILE A 46 -4.21 -7.57 -21.37
N LYS A 47 -3.88 -6.42 -20.78
CA LYS A 47 -2.62 -6.24 -20.07
C LYS A 47 -2.90 -5.92 -18.61
N VAL A 48 -2.30 -6.70 -17.71
CA VAL A 48 -2.52 -6.55 -16.27
C VAL A 48 -1.22 -6.08 -15.60
N GLU A 49 -1.26 -4.91 -15.00
CA GLU A 49 -0.22 -4.40 -14.11
C GLU A 49 -0.46 -4.95 -12.70
N THR A 50 0.57 -5.54 -12.10
CA THR A 50 0.50 -6.00 -10.70
C THR A 50 1.30 -5.09 -9.79
N GLN A 51 0.67 -4.57 -8.74
CA GLN A 51 1.32 -3.75 -7.72
C GLN A 51 1.51 -4.55 -6.44
N GLY A 52 2.54 -5.40 -6.47
CA GLY A 52 2.92 -6.28 -5.37
C GLY A 52 3.91 -5.67 -4.39
N SER A 53 4.31 -6.44 -3.37
CA SER A 53 5.33 -6.06 -2.37
C SER A 53 6.71 -5.80 -2.98
N GLY A 54 7.01 -6.42 -4.12
CA GLY A 54 8.25 -6.19 -4.88
C GLY A 54 8.18 -5.03 -5.88
N GLY A 55 7.18 -4.15 -5.77
CA GLY A 55 6.93 -3.06 -6.71
C GLY A 55 5.96 -3.41 -7.85
N ALA A 56 5.78 -2.45 -8.75
CA ALA A 56 4.92 -2.63 -9.91
C ALA A 56 5.63 -3.48 -10.98
N LYS A 57 4.92 -4.48 -11.51
CA LYS A 57 5.37 -5.29 -12.64
C LYS A 57 4.40 -5.14 -13.80
N ASN A 58 4.91 -5.33 -15.01
CA ASN A 58 4.13 -5.24 -16.25
C ASN A 58 3.40 -3.89 -16.38
N VAL A 59 4.11 -2.80 -16.06
CA VAL A 59 3.56 -1.45 -15.96
C VAL A 59 2.86 -1.04 -17.25
N LEU A 60 1.67 -0.45 -17.13
CA LEU A 60 0.89 0.08 -18.23
C LEU A 60 1.54 1.35 -18.79
N THR A 61 1.79 1.36 -20.08
CA THR A 61 2.26 2.56 -20.78
C THR A 61 1.10 3.46 -21.17
N ALA A 62 1.39 4.73 -21.48
CA ALA A 62 0.37 5.65 -21.99
C ALA A 62 -0.29 5.14 -23.29
N ALA A 63 0.46 4.42 -24.13
CA ALA A 63 -0.07 3.82 -25.36
C ALA A 63 -1.04 2.66 -25.05
N ASP A 64 -0.73 1.81 -24.06
CA ASP A 64 -1.62 0.73 -23.62
C ASP A 64 -2.96 1.30 -23.12
N ILE A 65 -2.88 2.34 -22.28
CA ILE A 65 -4.05 3.01 -21.70
C ILE A 65 -4.86 3.71 -22.82
N ALA A 66 -4.20 4.42 -23.74
CA ALA A 66 -4.89 5.13 -24.81
C ALA A 66 -5.67 4.19 -25.73
N GLY A 67 -5.11 3.01 -26.03
CA GLY A 67 -5.73 2.01 -26.90
C GLY A 67 -6.86 1.22 -26.25
N ALA A 68 -6.90 1.13 -24.93
CA ALA A 68 -7.88 0.32 -24.22
C ALA A 68 -9.29 0.94 -24.23
N LYS A 69 -10.31 0.09 -24.35
CA LYS A 69 -11.73 0.45 -24.26
C LYS A 69 -12.17 0.75 -22.84
N GLY A 70 -11.57 0.07 -21.86
CA GLY A 70 -11.86 0.27 -20.45
C GLY A 70 -10.72 -0.18 -19.55
N VAL A 71 -10.77 0.28 -18.30
CA VAL A 71 -9.77 0.02 -17.26
C VAL A 71 -10.44 -0.69 -16.08
N ILE A 72 -9.82 -1.77 -15.60
CA ILE A 72 -10.24 -2.50 -14.41
C ILE A 72 -9.23 -2.23 -13.29
N ILE A 73 -9.70 -1.76 -12.14
CA ILE A 73 -8.90 -1.60 -10.93
C ILE A 73 -9.40 -2.59 -9.88
N ALA A 74 -8.77 -3.76 -9.81
CA ALA A 74 -9.07 -4.78 -8.79
C ALA A 74 -8.11 -4.62 -7.62
N ALA A 75 -8.44 -3.74 -6.66
CA ALA A 75 -7.51 -3.33 -5.61
C ALA A 75 -8.17 -3.14 -4.26
N ASP A 76 -7.46 -3.59 -3.19
CA ASP A 76 -7.83 -3.36 -1.78
C ASP A 76 -6.93 -2.31 -1.12
N LYS A 77 -6.04 -1.66 -1.89
CA LYS A 77 -5.27 -0.48 -1.50
C LYS A 77 -5.48 0.64 -2.51
N ASN A 78 -5.09 1.86 -2.15
CA ASN A 78 -5.16 2.98 -3.08
C ASN A 78 -4.19 2.79 -4.25
N VAL A 79 -4.68 3.05 -5.45
CA VAL A 79 -3.94 3.01 -6.71
C VAL A 79 -4.00 4.40 -7.34
N GLU A 80 -2.87 4.85 -7.88
CA GLU A 80 -2.77 6.14 -8.56
C GLU A 80 -3.56 6.11 -9.88
N LEU A 81 -4.63 6.91 -9.97
CA LEU A 81 -5.57 6.90 -11.08
C LEU A 81 -5.34 8.04 -12.09
N ASP A 82 -4.46 9.00 -11.78
CA ASP A 82 -4.24 10.21 -12.58
C ASP A 82 -3.92 9.91 -14.05
N ARG A 83 -3.25 8.78 -14.30
CA ARG A 83 -2.89 8.33 -15.66
C ARG A 83 -4.06 7.81 -16.50
N PHE A 84 -5.24 7.63 -15.90
CA PHE A 84 -6.45 7.15 -16.56
C PHE A 84 -7.47 8.26 -16.84
N ASP A 85 -7.05 9.52 -16.86
CA ASP A 85 -7.93 10.65 -17.14
C ASP A 85 -8.67 10.47 -18.49
N GLY A 86 -9.98 10.70 -18.45
CA GLY A 86 -10.85 10.54 -19.63
C GLY A 86 -11.18 9.08 -20.01
N LYS A 87 -10.75 8.07 -19.23
CA LYS A 87 -11.04 6.66 -19.49
C LYS A 87 -12.19 6.14 -18.62
N PRO A 88 -12.99 5.19 -19.13
CA PRO A 88 -13.93 4.46 -18.28
C PRO A 88 -13.16 3.53 -17.35
N VAL A 89 -13.28 3.77 -16.03
CA VAL A 89 -12.55 3.03 -14.98
C VAL A 89 -13.56 2.34 -14.07
N TYR A 90 -13.45 1.01 -13.97
CA TYR A 90 -14.23 0.21 -13.04
C TYR A 90 -13.34 -0.26 -11.88
N SER A 91 -13.65 0.21 -10.67
CA SER A 91 -12.90 -0.14 -9.45
C SER A 91 -13.66 -1.15 -8.59
N CYS A 92 -12.98 -2.20 -8.14
CA CYS A 92 -13.57 -3.23 -7.29
C CYS A 92 -12.53 -3.80 -6.31
N ALA A 93 -12.98 -4.69 -5.41
CA ALA A 93 -12.08 -5.43 -4.54
C ALA A 93 -11.22 -6.42 -5.35
N VAL A 94 -9.99 -6.70 -4.89
CA VAL A 94 -9.07 -7.63 -5.56
C VAL A 94 -9.67 -9.04 -5.72
N THR A 95 -10.52 -9.46 -4.77
CA THR A 95 -11.21 -10.76 -4.80
C THR A 95 -12.14 -10.92 -6.00
N ARG A 96 -12.74 -9.84 -6.50
CA ARG A 96 -13.56 -9.89 -7.71
C ARG A 96 -12.72 -10.19 -8.96
N GLY A 97 -11.49 -9.71 -9.02
CA GLY A 97 -10.57 -10.09 -10.09
C GLY A 97 -10.23 -11.58 -10.12
N ILE A 98 -10.38 -12.28 -8.97
CA ILE A 98 -10.22 -13.72 -8.87
C ILE A 98 -11.50 -14.47 -9.29
N ASN A 99 -12.65 -14.04 -8.75
CA ASN A 99 -13.90 -14.81 -8.83
C ASN A 99 -14.80 -14.40 -10.00
N ASP A 100 -14.80 -13.11 -10.36
CA ASP A 100 -15.78 -12.51 -11.29
C ASP A 100 -15.09 -11.90 -12.52
N ALA A 101 -13.94 -12.46 -12.94
CA ALA A 101 -13.10 -11.91 -14.01
C ALA A 101 -13.87 -11.71 -15.33
N GLU A 102 -14.80 -12.62 -15.68
CA GLU A 102 -15.62 -12.52 -16.89
C GLU A 102 -16.53 -11.29 -16.87
N GLU A 103 -17.21 -11.06 -15.75
CA GLU A 103 -18.09 -9.89 -15.56
C GLU A 103 -17.30 -8.60 -15.69
N LEU A 104 -16.12 -8.52 -15.03
CA LEU A 104 -15.27 -7.34 -15.06
C LEU A 104 -14.78 -7.01 -16.46
N ILE A 105 -14.38 -8.02 -17.23
CA ILE A 105 -13.95 -7.85 -18.63
C ILE A 105 -15.12 -7.35 -19.48
N ASN A 106 -16.31 -7.90 -19.32
CA ASN A 106 -17.50 -7.46 -20.04
C ASN A 106 -17.87 -6.00 -19.74
N ILE A 107 -17.80 -5.59 -18.45
CA ILE A 107 -18.04 -4.19 -18.04
C ILE A 107 -17.03 -3.25 -18.71
N ALA A 108 -15.75 -3.63 -18.71
CA ALA A 108 -14.69 -2.82 -19.32
C ALA A 108 -14.84 -2.72 -20.85
N LEU A 109 -15.22 -3.80 -21.54
CA LEU A 109 -15.44 -3.82 -22.98
C LEU A 109 -16.66 -3.01 -23.40
N ALA A 110 -17.72 -3.02 -22.58
CA ALA A 110 -18.94 -2.28 -22.85
C ALA A 110 -18.76 -0.75 -22.67
N GLY A 111 -17.67 -0.31 -22.01
CA GLY A 111 -17.44 1.11 -21.71
C GLY A 111 -18.45 1.72 -20.75
N ASN A 112 -19.20 0.88 -20.01
CA ASN A 112 -20.27 1.32 -19.10
C ASN A 112 -19.74 1.77 -17.73
N ALA A 113 -18.41 1.72 -17.53
CA ALA A 113 -17.79 2.23 -16.32
C ALA A 113 -17.80 3.77 -16.30
N PRO A 114 -17.85 4.41 -15.13
CA PRO A 114 -17.76 5.84 -15.01
C PRO A 114 -16.45 6.36 -15.60
N ILE A 115 -16.53 7.47 -16.36
CA ILE A 115 -15.33 8.11 -16.93
C ILE A 115 -14.58 8.79 -15.78
N HIS A 116 -13.32 8.41 -15.60
CA HIS A 116 -12.46 9.05 -14.63
C HIS A 116 -11.97 10.41 -15.14
N HIS A 117 -12.16 11.46 -14.33
CA HIS A 117 -11.64 12.79 -14.63
C HIS A 117 -10.75 13.26 -13.46
N VAL A 118 -9.53 13.65 -13.77
CA VAL A 118 -8.65 14.30 -12.81
C VAL A 118 -9.11 15.73 -12.60
N SER A 119 -9.92 15.96 -11.56
CA SER A 119 -10.23 17.31 -11.10
C SER A 119 -9.02 17.84 -10.35
N GLY A 120 -8.43 18.92 -10.84
CA GLY A 120 -7.27 19.54 -10.23
C GLY A 120 -7.53 19.90 -8.76
N GLY A 121 -6.85 19.21 -7.86
CA GLY A 121 -6.77 19.52 -6.44
C GLY A 121 -7.92 19.02 -5.58
N ALA A 122 -7.65 18.03 -4.74
CA ALA A 122 -8.48 17.40 -3.73
C ALA A 122 -9.36 16.22 -4.22
N ALA A 123 -8.84 15.02 -3.93
CA ALA A 123 -9.58 13.80 -3.63
C ALA A 123 -10.98 13.65 -4.26
N VAL A 124 -11.05 13.30 -5.53
CA VAL A 124 -12.26 12.66 -6.06
C VAL A 124 -11.98 11.15 -6.22
N GLN A 125 -11.89 10.46 -5.10
CA GLN A 125 -12.08 9.02 -5.00
C GLN A 125 -13.58 8.67 -4.86
N ALA A 126 -14.44 9.44 -5.51
CA ALA A 126 -15.89 9.27 -5.40
C ALA A 126 -16.53 9.24 -6.78
N ALA A 127 -16.22 8.23 -7.58
CA ALA A 127 -17.08 7.84 -8.70
C ALA A 127 -16.72 6.44 -9.22
N ALA A 128 -16.77 5.44 -8.37
CA ALA A 128 -17.02 4.06 -8.75
C ALA A 128 -18.27 3.61 -7.99
N GLU A 129 -19.38 4.30 -8.24
CA GLU A 129 -20.68 3.93 -7.69
C GLU A 129 -21.31 2.85 -8.55
N GLY A 130 -20.92 1.61 -8.24
CA GLY A 130 -21.79 0.46 -8.42
C GLY A 130 -22.37 -0.05 -7.10
N GLU A 131 -21.82 0.36 -5.97
CA GLU A 131 -22.37 0.19 -4.60
C GLU A 131 -21.77 1.31 -3.75
N SER A 132 -22.62 2.04 -3.00
CA SER A 132 -22.15 3.02 -2.04
C SER A 132 -21.14 2.34 -1.10
N GLU A 133 -19.86 2.64 -1.28
CA GLU A 133 -18.84 2.13 -0.37
C GLU A 133 -19.17 2.65 1.03
N GLY A 134 -19.70 1.77 1.88
CA GLY A 134 -20.03 2.11 3.25
C GLY A 134 -18.78 2.69 3.94
N LEU A 135 -18.98 3.68 4.82
CA LEU A 135 -17.93 4.35 5.58
C LEU A 135 -16.89 3.35 6.15
N GLY A 136 -17.35 2.17 6.59
CA GLY A 136 -16.49 1.10 7.10
C GLY A 136 -15.51 0.56 6.07
N ARG A 137 -15.91 0.43 4.80
CA ARG A 137 -15.02 -0.06 3.73
C ARG A 137 -13.95 0.98 3.38
N ARG A 138 -14.29 2.26 3.40
CA ARG A 138 -13.34 3.34 3.18
C ARG A 138 -12.29 3.39 4.28
N VAL A 139 -12.74 3.36 5.55
CA VAL A 139 -11.83 3.29 6.72
C VAL A 139 -10.92 2.05 6.65
N TYR A 140 -11.46 0.90 6.24
CA TYR A 140 -10.67 -0.31 6.05
C TYR A 140 -9.58 -0.14 4.98
N LYS A 141 -9.89 0.47 3.82
CA LYS A 141 -8.90 0.74 2.76
C LYS A 141 -7.78 1.68 3.25
N ASP A 142 -8.15 2.75 3.95
CA ASP A 142 -7.19 3.72 4.48
C ASP A 142 -6.27 3.06 5.51
N LEU A 143 -6.84 2.25 6.42
CA LEU A 143 -6.07 1.47 7.39
C LEU A 143 -5.11 0.49 6.69
N MET A 144 -5.60 -0.26 5.70
CA MET A 144 -4.78 -1.23 4.97
C MET A 144 -3.67 -0.57 4.16
N ASN A 145 -3.88 0.64 3.66
CA ASN A 145 -2.83 1.43 3.03
C ASN A 145 -1.67 1.71 4.02
N GLY A 146 -2.00 2.16 5.23
CA GLY A 146 -1.00 2.35 6.30
C GLY A 146 -0.26 1.07 6.66
N VAL A 147 -0.99 -0.04 6.84
CA VAL A 147 -0.40 -1.36 7.15
C VAL A 147 0.57 -1.83 6.06
N SER A 148 0.22 -1.65 4.78
CA SER A 148 1.08 -2.05 3.65
C SER A 148 2.46 -1.39 3.70
N HIS A 149 2.49 -0.10 4.02
CA HIS A 149 3.74 0.68 4.09
C HIS A 149 4.53 0.41 5.37
N MET A 150 3.86 -0.05 6.43
CA MET A 150 4.50 -0.45 7.68
C MET A 150 5.21 -1.81 7.58
N LEU A 151 4.69 -2.75 6.78
CA LEU A 151 5.20 -4.12 6.68
C LEU A 151 6.71 -4.24 6.41
N PRO A 152 7.33 -3.46 5.46
CA PRO A 152 8.77 -3.53 5.23
C PRO A 152 9.61 -3.20 6.46
N PHE A 153 9.15 -2.29 7.32
CA PHE A 153 9.84 -1.91 8.55
C PHE A 153 9.76 -3.01 9.60
N VAL A 154 8.61 -3.68 9.72
CA VAL A 154 8.43 -4.84 10.61
C VAL A 154 9.32 -5.99 10.17
N VAL A 155 9.27 -6.34 8.88
CA VAL A 155 10.06 -7.46 8.34
C VAL A 155 11.56 -7.15 8.41
N GLY A 156 11.98 -5.97 7.95
CA GLY A 156 13.39 -5.55 7.99
C GLY A 156 13.92 -5.46 9.43
N GLY A 157 13.15 -4.84 10.33
CA GLY A 157 13.49 -4.76 11.75
C GLY A 157 13.62 -6.12 12.41
N GLY A 158 12.67 -7.03 12.13
CA GLY A 158 12.70 -8.41 12.62
C GLY A 158 13.92 -9.20 12.14
N ILE A 159 14.30 -9.05 10.87
CA ILE A 159 15.51 -9.68 10.31
C ILE A 159 16.76 -9.14 11.00
N LEU A 160 16.87 -7.82 11.19
CA LEU A 160 18.02 -7.21 11.87
C LEU A 160 18.15 -7.71 13.31
N MET A 161 17.03 -7.80 14.04
CA MET A 161 17.04 -8.35 15.40
C MET A 161 17.42 -9.84 15.41
N ALA A 162 16.90 -10.64 14.48
CA ALA A 162 17.26 -12.05 14.38
C ALA A 162 18.76 -12.24 14.07
N LEU A 163 19.33 -11.40 13.19
CA LEU A 163 20.77 -11.39 12.93
C LEU A 163 21.60 -11.01 14.17
N SER A 164 21.13 -10.06 14.96
CA SER A 164 21.77 -9.68 16.22
C SER A 164 21.90 -10.87 17.17
N PHE A 165 20.83 -11.64 17.35
CA PHE A 165 20.85 -12.85 18.18
C PHE A 165 21.75 -13.95 17.62
N LEU A 166 21.73 -14.14 16.28
CA LEU A 166 22.58 -15.14 15.62
C LEU A 166 24.06 -14.81 15.79
N LEU A 167 24.44 -13.53 15.67
CA LEU A 167 25.83 -13.09 15.83
C LEU A 167 26.33 -13.25 17.28
N ASP A 168 25.48 -13.04 18.27
CA ASP A 168 25.82 -13.24 19.67
C ASP A 168 25.98 -14.73 20.03
N GLN A 169 25.13 -15.60 19.51
CA GLN A 169 25.21 -17.04 19.75
C GLN A 169 26.47 -17.66 19.14
N ALA A 170 26.95 -17.11 18.03
CA ALA A 170 28.17 -17.56 17.37
C ALA A 170 29.47 -17.13 18.11
N GLY A 171 29.39 -16.10 18.97
CA GLY A 171 30.57 -15.44 19.51
C GLY A 171 31.01 -15.82 20.92
N LEU A 172 30.14 -16.03 21.91
CA LEU A 172 30.56 -16.03 23.32
C LEU A 172 29.77 -16.89 24.31
N GLY A 173 28.71 -17.56 23.93
CA GLY A 173 27.94 -18.44 24.86
C GLY A 173 27.37 -17.74 26.10
N THR A 174 27.22 -16.42 26.08
CA THR A 174 26.72 -15.61 27.20
C THR A 174 25.23 -15.34 27.07
N SER A 175 24.54 -15.21 28.21
CA SER A 175 23.10 -15.01 28.30
C SER A 175 22.61 -13.61 27.88
N ALA A 176 23.49 -12.72 27.43
CA ALA A 176 23.16 -11.36 27.01
C ALA A 176 22.88 -11.31 25.50
N TYR A 177 21.79 -11.96 25.08
CA TYR A 177 21.41 -12.07 23.67
C TYR A 177 21.25 -10.71 22.98
N GLY A 178 21.99 -10.51 21.90
CA GLY A 178 21.85 -9.35 21.03
C GLY A 178 22.64 -8.12 21.44
N HIS A 179 23.41 -8.16 22.55
CA HIS A 179 24.13 -7.01 23.11
C HIS A 179 25.58 -7.31 23.53
N SER A 180 26.07 -8.55 23.38
CA SER A 180 27.39 -8.94 23.90
C SER A 180 28.55 -8.46 23.03
N THR A 181 28.29 -8.22 21.74
CA THR A 181 29.30 -7.69 20.82
C THR A 181 28.85 -6.37 20.21
N PRO A 182 29.78 -5.43 19.88
CA PRO A 182 29.41 -4.15 19.25
C PRO A 182 28.63 -4.32 17.96
N VAL A 183 28.89 -5.36 17.17
CA VAL A 183 28.22 -5.66 15.91
C VAL A 183 26.79 -6.13 16.18
N ALA A 184 26.57 -7.06 17.11
CA ALA A 184 25.25 -7.51 17.51
C ALA A 184 24.41 -6.37 18.09
N ALA A 185 25.00 -5.54 18.95
CA ALA A 185 24.34 -4.37 19.52
C ALA A 185 23.90 -3.37 18.45
N PHE A 186 24.72 -3.17 17.39
CA PHE A 186 24.35 -2.31 16.26
C PHE A 186 23.12 -2.85 15.51
N PHE A 187 23.10 -4.14 15.18
CA PHE A 187 21.96 -4.77 14.51
C PHE A 187 20.68 -4.74 15.39
N ASN A 188 20.83 -4.97 16.69
CA ASN A 188 19.73 -4.89 17.64
C ASN A 188 19.16 -3.48 17.71
N LEU A 189 20.03 -2.47 17.84
CA LEU A 189 19.62 -1.07 17.85
C LEU A 189 18.90 -0.68 16.56
N ALA A 190 19.45 -1.04 15.40
CA ALA A 190 18.84 -0.75 14.11
C ALA A 190 17.47 -1.41 13.95
N GLY A 191 17.32 -2.68 14.36
CA GLY A 191 16.05 -3.38 14.36
C GLY A 191 15.02 -2.74 15.29
N ASN A 192 15.41 -2.37 16.50
CA ASN A 192 14.55 -1.66 17.44
C ASN A 192 14.09 -0.30 16.90
N GLN A 193 14.97 0.45 16.21
CA GLN A 193 14.58 1.71 15.59
C GLN A 193 13.56 1.49 14.45
N ALA A 194 13.69 0.43 13.66
CA ALA A 194 12.69 0.09 12.64
C ALA A 194 11.30 -0.16 13.27
N PHE A 195 11.23 -0.89 14.40
CA PHE A 195 9.97 -1.06 15.15
C PHE A 195 9.47 0.26 15.76
N ASN A 196 10.37 1.14 16.16
CA ASN A 196 10.00 2.45 16.69
C ASN A 196 9.29 3.32 15.66
N PHE A 197 9.55 3.13 14.37
CA PHE A 197 8.89 3.87 13.29
C PHE A 197 7.55 3.27 12.85
N MET A 198 7.13 2.10 13.35
CA MET A 198 5.88 1.46 12.95
C MET A 198 4.66 2.37 13.10
N LEU A 199 4.45 2.95 14.29
CA LEU A 199 3.29 3.81 14.55
C LEU A 199 3.34 5.12 13.74
N PRO A 200 4.47 5.85 13.65
CA PRO A 200 4.59 7.01 12.78
C PRO A 200 4.29 6.72 11.32
N ILE A 201 4.80 5.61 10.80
CA ILE A 201 4.58 5.21 9.41
C ILE A 201 3.13 4.83 9.18
N LEU A 202 2.54 4.00 10.05
CA LEU A 202 1.14 3.63 9.97
C LEU A 202 0.25 4.87 9.93
N ALA A 203 0.40 5.77 10.90
CA ALA A 203 -0.39 6.99 11.00
C ALA A 203 -0.16 7.94 9.82
N GLY A 204 1.07 8.07 9.35
CA GLY A 204 1.43 8.90 8.21
C GLY A 204 0.74 8.45 6.92
N TYR A 205 0.79 7.15 6.61
CA TYR A 205 0.19 6.62 5.39
C TYR A 205 -1.33 6.48 5.46
N ILE A 206 -1.92 6.30 6.65
CA ILE A 206 -3.38 6.45 6.84
C ILE A 206 -3.79 7.91 6.55
N ALA A 207 -3.09 8.88 7.12
CA ALA A 207 -3.39 10.28 6.91
C ALA A 207 -3.14 10.71 5.45
N MET A 208 -2.11 10.16 4.79
CA MET A 208 -1.88 10.35 3.36
C MET A 208 -3.02 9.81 2.50
N SER A 209 -3.61 8.66 2.88
CA SER A 209 -4.77 8.08 2.18
C SER A 209 -6.02 8.98 2.27
N ILE A 210 -6.14 9.76 3.35
CA ILE A 210 -7.31 10.63 3.60
C ILE A 210 -7.12 12.03 3.02
N ALA A 211 -5.92 12.61 3.18
CA ALA A 211 -5.63 14.03 2.91
C ALA A 211 -4.42 14.24 1.98
N ASP A 212 -3.99 13.20 1.25
CA ASP A 212 -2.88 13.23 0.30
C ASP A 212 -1.53 13.65 0.96
N ARG A 213 -0.60 14.20 0.19
CA ARG A 213 0.77 14.53 0.64
C ARG A 213 0.84 15.40 1.90
N PRO A 214 0.00 16.43 2.09
CA PRO A 214 -0.02 17.18 3.35
C PRO A 214 -0.36 16.33 4.57
N GLY A 215 -1.24 15.35 4.40
CA GLY A 215 -1.64 14.41 5.44
C GLY A 215 -0.48 13.56 5.95
N LEU A 216 0.45 13.16 5.07
CA LEU A 216 1.61 12.34 5.45
C LEU A 216 2.42 12.97 6.58
N ALA A 217 2.76 14.25 6.47
CA ALA A 217 3.56 14.94 7.47
C ALA A 217 2.82 15.04 8.82
N ALA A 218 1.56 15.46 8.79
CA ALA A 218 0.74 15.59 10.00
C ALA A 218 0.52 14.22 10.69
N GLY A 219 0.21 13.18 9.90
CA GLY A 219 0.03 11.83 10.42
C GLY A 219 1.30 11.23 10.99
N PHE A 220 2.45 11.44 10.33
CA PHE A 220 3.74 10.95 10.82
C PHE A 220 4.13 11.59 12.16
N VAL A 221 3.99 12.91 12.28
CA VAL A 221 4.25 13.65 13.53
C VAL A 221 3.27 13.21 14.62
N GLY A 222 1.97 13.11 14.31
CA GLY A 222 0.96 12.64 15.25
C GLY A 222 1.22 11.21 15.73
N GLY A 223 1.61 10.31 14.84
CA GLY A 223 2.00 8.94 15.19
C GLY A 223 3.26 8.86 16.06
N TRP A 224 4.23 9.74 15.80
CA TRP A 224 5.42 9.86 16.66
C TRP A 224 5.07 10.35 18.07
N ILE A 225 4.26 11.39 18.17
CA ILE A 225 3.78 11.91 19.46
C ILE A 225 2.97 10.85 20.21
N ALA A 226 2.06 10.15 19.55
CA ALA A 226 1.25 9.09 20.15
C ALA A 226 2.12 7.95 20.70
N LYS A 227 3.22 7.60 19.99
CA LYS A 227 4.17 6.60 20.45
C LYS A 227 4.94 7.02 21.69
N GLN A 228 5.35 8.29 21.79
CA GLN A 228 6.05 8.81 22.98
C GLN A 228 5.16 8.82 24.22
N GLY A 229 3.85 8.75 24.04
CA GLY A 229 2.85 8.87 25.08
C GLY A 229 2.66 10.31 25.54
N PHE A 230 1.43 10.79 25.50
CA PHE A 230 1.06 12.05 26.16
C PHE A 230 0.93 11.81 27.67
N THR A 231 2.04 11.56 28.33
CA THR A 231 2.04 11.61 29.80
C THR A 231 2.36 13.02 30.25
N LEU A 232 1.77 13.44 31.37
CA LEU A 232 2.11 14.72 32.00
C LEU A 232 3.64 14.86 32.17
N GLY A 233 4.33 13.75 32.45
CA GLY A 233 5.78 13.70 32.56
C GLY A 233 6.53 14.02 31.25
N TYR A 234 6.00 13.68 30.07
CA TYR A 234 6.61 14.06 28.79
C TYR A 234 6.45 15.55 28.49
N LEU A 235 5.27 16.10 28.79
CA LEU A 235 4.99 17.52 28.64
C LEU A 235 5.84 18.36 29.62
N THR A 236 5.96 17.90 30.85
CA THR A 236 6.76 18.60 31.85
C THR A 236 8.27 18.60 31.54
N THR A 237 8.79 17.51 30.91
CA THR A 237 10.20 17.50 30.46
C THR A 237 10.47 18.45 29.27
N ALA A 238 9.45 18.76 28.49
CA ALA A 238 9.56 19.71 27.37
C ALA A 238 9.34 21.17 27.79
N MET A 239 8.87 21.40 29.01
CA MET A 239 8.66 22.73 29.59
C MET A 239 9.91 23.20 30.32
N ASP A 240 10.12 24.52 30.36
CA ASP A 240 11.16 25.09 31.21
C ASP A 240 10.86 24.95 32.71
N ALA A 241 11.87 25.07 33.55
CA ALA A 241 11.76 24.83 34.98
C ALA A 241 10.71 25.70 35.69
N ASP A 242 10.53 26.93 35.22
CA ASP A 242 9.60 27.91 35.81
C ASP A 242 8.13 27.51 35.47
N ALA A 243 7.90 27.09 34.23
CA ALA A 243 6.58 26.60 33.79
C ALA A 243 6.21 25.27 34.46
N GLN A 244 7.17 24.37 34.72
CA GLN A 244 6.96 23.15 35.49
C GLN A 244 6.55 23.45 36.94
N ALA A 245 7.19 24.41 37.60
CA ALA A 245 6.88 24.81 38.96
C ALA A 245 5.47 25.38 39.10
N GLN A 246 4.98 26.11 38.12
CA GLN A 246 3.61 26.66 38.11
C GLN A 246 2.53 25.57 37.99
N LEU A 247 2.78 24.51 37.18
CA LEU A 247 1.86 23.38 37.03
C LEU A 247 1.74 22.52 38.29
N VAL A 248 2.82 22.38 39.06
CA VAL A 248 2.84 21.58 40.29
C VAL A 248 2.24 22.34 41.48
N SER A 249 2.18 23.68 41.37
CA SER A 249 1.61 24.55 42.42
C SER A 249 0.11 24.85 42.25
N ALA A 250 -0.50 24.44 41.14
CA ALA A 250 -1.93 24.60 40.83
C ALA A 250 -2.70 23.30 41.14
#